data_911331ae3a4b5884a2f4a1c5daa6f9e3
#
_entry.id   911331ae3a4b5884a2f4a1c5daa6f9e3
#
_cell.length_a   1.000
_cell.length_b   1.000
_cell.length_c   1.000
_cell.angle_alpha   90.00
_cell.angle_beta   90.00
_cell.angle_gamma   90.00
#
_symmetry.space_group_name_H-M   'P 1'
#
loop_
_entity.id
_entity.type
_entity.pdbx_description
1 polymer ?
#
loop_
_entity_poly.entity_id
_entity_poly.type
_entity_poly.pdbx_seq_one_letter_code
_entity_poly.pdbx_strand_id
1 'polypeptide(L)'
;MNKNIFILLTMILIAASMAWAKDTYYCPMHPHYTSDKPGSCPICGMSLVKRETSVSQQNIQHEHKVGEEVAGYVPIHIDSAKQQLMGVRTTKVIRKPFLKIVRATGYVAHDFELYEAQLEYISAWQQYYAFRSRRPVSDEFRQDWRAYYTSSSRTWTGEDFRKSQERLIKAEFNLRHMGLANADLEKLREIKYGRPWVQPSLLFFNDEHSYWVYADIFENDLGFIDVGQKALVEIPAFGNTIEGTVRAVAESVAPNTRTVRVRIELPRSNKIELKEGMFVNVTMPVELNNTLVVPRDALMMTGTRAIAFMESSEGNFIPKEVKTGWESDGFIEVKSGLKEADVVVSGANFLVDSESRLQAALEGSSEGHSHGQ
;
A
#
# COMPACT_ATOMS: atom_id res chain seq x y z
N MET A 1 45.39 -5.91 -47.31
CA MET A 1 43.94 -6.10 -47.43
C MET A 1 43.36 -4.73 -47.83
N ASN A 2 42.94 -4.60 -49.10
CA ASN A 2 42.72 -3.29 -49.76
C ASN A 2 41.47 -2.56 -49.18
N LYS A 3 41.68 -1.30 -48.79
CA LYS A 3 40.60 -0.37 -48.33
C LYS A 3 39.36 -0.33 -49.24
N ASN A 4 39.54 -0.56 -50.54
CA ASN A 4 38.47 -0.56 -51.54
C ASN A 4 37.55 -1.78 -51.46
N ILE A 5 38.03 -2.93 -50.92
CA ILE A 5 37.21 -4.13 -50.74
C ILE A 5 36.30 -3.96 -49.55
N PHE A 6 36.76 -3.24 -48.50
CA PHE A 6 35.94 -2.96 -47.33
C PHE A 6 34.79 -2.00 -47.60
N ILE A 7 35.02 -0.99 -48.48
CA ILE A 7 33.98 -0.04 -48.90
C ILE A 7 32.96 -0.73 -49.82
N LEU A 8 33.36 -1.67 -50.66
CA LEU A 8 32.43 -2.42 -51.49
C LEU A 8 31.58 -3.40 -50.69
N LEU A 9 32.12 -4.02 -49.65
CA LEU A 9 31.39 -4.91 -48.75
C LEU A 9 30.40 -4.14 -47.87
N THR A 10 30.73 -2.93 -47.41
CA THR A 10 29.80 -2.08 -46.66
C THR A 10 28.66 -1.52 -47.51
N MET A 11 28.91 -1.25 -48.79
CA MET A 11 27.84 -0.82 -49.73
C MET A 11 26.86 -1.96 -50.08
N ILE A 12 27.34 -3.18 -50.13
CA ILE A 12 26.47 -4.36 -50.40
C ILE A 12 25.62 -4.68 -49.16
N LEU A 13 26.12 -4.43 -47.95
CA LEU A 13 25.37 -4.66 -46.71
C LEU A 13 24.24 -3.64 -46.47
N ILE A 14 24.38 -2.43 -47.02
CA ILE A 14 23.36 -1.36 -46.92
C ILE A 14 22.21 -1.55 -47.91
N ALA A 15 22.44 -2.27 -49.02
CA ALA A 15 21.41 -2.54 -50.03
C ALA A 15 20.43 -3.67 -49.67
N ALA A 16 20.72 -4.43 -48.59
CA ALA A 16 19.92 -5.60 -48.20
C ALA A 16 18.83 -5.32 -47.15
N SER A 17 18.62 -4.08 -46.70
CA SER A 17 17.64 -3.73 -45.70
C SER A 17 16.38 -2.99 -46.22
N MET A 18 15.98 -3.22 -47.46
CA MET A 18 14.63 -2.87 -47.90
C MET A 18 13.65 -3.94 -47.35
N ALA A 19 13.22 -3.76 -46.10
CA ALA A 19 12.12 -4.50 -45.53
C ALA A 19 10.85 -4.13 -46.30
N TRP A 20 10.31 -5.08 -47.06
CA TRP A 20 9.00 -4.96 -47.67
C TRP A 20 7.96 -4.83 -46.56
N ALA A 21 7.32 -3.70 -46.46
CA ALA A 21 6.17 -3.50 -45.57
C ALA A 21 5.07 -4.45 -46.04
N LYS A 22 4.72 -5.44 -45.25
CA LYS A 22 3.70 -6.40 -45.51
C LYS A 22 2.34 -5.76 -45.27
N ASP A 23 1.50 -5.69 -46.32
CA ASP A 23 0.15 -5.15 -46.19
C ASP A 23 -0.68 -6.02 -45.23
N THR A 24 -1.31 -5.39 -44.24
CA THR A 24 -2.18 -6.07 -43.28
C THR A 24 -3.61 -5.62 -43.47
N TYR A 25 -4.51 -6.57 -43.56
CA TYR A 25 -5.96 -6.38 -43.74
C TYR A 25 -6.67 -6.72 -42.42
N TYR A 26 -7.72 -5.99 -42.06
CA TYR A 26 -8.50 -6.25 -40.85
C TYR A 26 -10.01 -6.21 -41.15
N CYS A 27 -10.82 -6.83 -40.29
CA CYS A 27 -12.27 -6.77 -40.37
C CYS A 27 -12.81 -5.59 -39.58
N PRO A 28 -13.59 -4.66 -40.14
CA PRO A 28 -14.16 -3.51 -39.39
C PRO A 28 -15.03 -3.91 -38.21
N MET A 29 -15.75 -5.05 -38.33
CA MET A 29 -16.62 -5.55 -37.24
C MET A 29 -15.88 -6.43 -36.23
N HIS A 30 -14.73 -7.00 -36.59
CA HIS A 30 -13.90 -7.85 -35.73
C HIS A 30 -12.45 -7.37 -35.81
N PRO A 31 -12.08 -6.26 -35.12
CA PRO A 31 -10.75 -5.61 -35.22
C PRO A 31 -9.59 -6.54 -34.87
N HIS A 32 -9.85 -7.59 -34.11
CA HIS A 32 -8.83 -8.59 -33.71
C HIS A 32 -8.53 -9.61 -34.84
N TYR A 33 -9.37 -9.70 -35.85
CA TYR A 33 -9.10 -10.57 -36.99
C TYR A 33 -8.31 -9.82 -38.05
N THR A 34 -7.05 -10.22 -38.25
CA THR A 34 -6.15 -9.66 -39.27
C THR A 34 -5.65 -10.73 -40.22
N SER A 35 -5.40 -10.34 -41.48
CA SER A 35 -4.88 -11.20 -42.52
C SER A 35 -3.83 -10.49 -43.36
N ASP A 36 -2.85 -11.25 -43.86
CA ASP A 36 -1.81 -10.76 -44.78
C ASP A 36 -2.29 -10.67 -46.25
N LYS A 37 -3.55 -11.06 -46.51
CA LYS A 37 -4.14 -11.12 -47.86
C LYS A 37 -5.54 -10.54 -47.84
N PRO A 38 -5.99 -9.88 -48.94
CA PRO A 38 -7.39 -9.49 -49.08
C PRO A 38 -8.27 -10.71 -49.10
N GLY A 39 -9.45 -10.61 -48.48
CA GLY A 39 -10.40 -11.73 -48.40
C GLY A 39 -11.61 -11.37 -47.58
N SER A 40 -12.40 -12.38 -47.15
CA SER A 40 -13.57 -12.22 -46.31
C SER A 40 -13.27 -12.67 -44.88
N CYS A 41 -13.84 -11.99 -43.89
CA CYS A 41 -13.74 -12.37 -42.50
C CYS A 41 -14.50 -13.70 -42.26
N PRO A 42 -13.87 -14.73 -41.71
CA PRO A 42 -14.53 -16.04 -41.49
C PRO A 42 -15.61 -15.99 -40.40
N ILE A 43 -15.65 -14.91 -39.59
CA ILE A 43 -16.61 -14.77 -38.50
C ILE A 43 -17.92 -14.13 -38.97
N CYS A 44 -17.85 -13.11 -39.85
CA CYS A 44 -19.03 -12.37 -40.30
C CYS A 44 -19.21 -12.27 -41.82
N GLY A 45 -18.31 -12.83 -42.63
CA GLY A 45 -18.39 -12.82 -44.10
C GLY A 45 -18.05 -11.50 -44.79
N MET A 46 -17.79 -10.42 -44.02
CA MET A 46 -17.47 -9.11 -44.58
C MET A 46 -16.06 -9.06 -45.19
N SER A 47 -15.89 -8.28 -46.25
CA SER A 47 -14.59 -8.06 -46.89
C SER A 47 -13.63 -7.36 -45.93
N LEU A 48 -12.39 -7.84 -45.91
CA LEU A 48 -11.32 -7.24 -45.10
C LEU A 48 -10.83 -5.94 -45.77
N VAL A 49 -10.59 -4.94 -44.94
CA VAL A 49 -10.11 -3.61 -45.38
C VAL A 49 -8.61 -3.50 -45.12
N LYS A 50 -7.87 -2.97 -46.09
CA LYS A 50 -6.42 -2.73 -45.96
C LYS A 50 -6.14 -1.68 -44.87
N ARG A 51 -5.22 -1.97 -43.94
CA ARG A 51 -4.76 -1.00 -42.95
C ARG A 51 -3.77 -0.07 -43.62
N GLU A 52 -4.21 1.11 -43.99
CA GLU A 52 -3.31 2.14 -44.50
C GLU A 52 -2.52 2.76 -43.34
N THR A 53 -1.20 2.56 -43.33
CA THR A 53 -0.28 3.29 -42.46
C THR A 53 -0.04 4.64 -43.14
N SER A 54 -0.96 5.57 -42.92
CA SER A 54 -0.80 6.94 -43.42
C SER A 54 0.25 7.68 -42.58
N VAL A 55 1.50 7.68 -43.07
CA VAL A 55 2.48 8.68 -42.69
C VAL A 55 2.20 9.88 -43.56
N SER A 56 1.36 10.78 -43.09
CA SER A 56 1.27 12.15 -43.65
C SER A 56 1.90 13.12 -42.65
N GLN A 57 3.16 13.41 -42.89
CA GLN A 57 3.78 14.62 -42.34
C GLN A 57 3.12 15.83 -43.04
N GLN A 58 2.24 16.51 -42.32
CA GLN A 58 2.00 17.92 -42.55
C GLN A 58 2.34 18.67 -41.26
N ASN A 59 3.46 19.35 -41.33
CA ASN A 59 3.99 20.34 -40.41
C ASN A 59 2.97 21.49 -40.25
N ILE A 60 2.22 21.49 -39.14
CA ILE A 60 1.62 22.70 -38.59
C ILE A 60 2.11 22.76 -37.15
N GLN A 61 3.09 23.65 -36.94
CA GLN A 61 3.56 24.05 -35.62
C GLN A 61 2.42 24.73 -34.87
N HIS A 62 1.74 23.96 -34.00
CA HIS A 62 1.08 24.45 -32.82
C HIS A 62 1.66 23.66 -31.66
N GLU A 63 2.56 24.32 -30.91
CA GLU A 63 3.00 23.87 -29.61
C GLU A 63 1.80 23.85 -28.66
N HIS A 64 1.02 22.78 -28.70
CA HIS A 64 0.20 22.39 -27.59
C HIS A 64 0.82 21.10 -27.01
N LYS A 65 1.50 21.23 -25.88
CA LYS A 65 1.73 20.09 -24.98
C LYS A 65 0.38 19.49 -24.66
N VAL A 66 0.01 18.44 -25.39
CA VAL A 66 -1.19 17.65 -25.14
C VAL A 66 -1.02 16.99 -23.76
N GLY A 67 -1.72 17.52 -22.77
CA GLY A 67 -1.97 16.79 -21.55
C GLY A 67 -2.80 15.55 -21.91
N GLU A 68 -2.64 14.45 -21.17
CA GLU A 68 -3.41 13.23 -21.34
C GLU A 68 -4.90 13.56 -21.47
N GLU A 69 -5.45 13.31 -22.66
CA GLU A 69 -6.89 13.52 -22.93
C GLU A 69 -7.70 12.55 -22.08
N VAL A 70 -8.63 13.09 -21.31
CA VAL A 70 -9.52 12.30 -20.48
C VAL A 70 -10.67 11.79 -21.33
N ALA A 71 -10.72 10.49 -21.58
CA ALA A 71 -11.75 9.87 -22.42
C ALA A 71 -13.18 10.26 -21.99
N GLY A 72 -13.95 10.83 -22.93
CA GLY A 72 -15.33 11.31 -22.72
C GLY A 72 -15.45 12.74 -22.19
N TYR A 73 -14.34 13.51 -22.20
CA TYR A 73 -14.29 14.89 -21.78
C TYR A 73 -13.47 15.73 -22.77
N VAL A 74 -13.84 17.00 -22.91
CA VAL A 74 -13.08 17.98 -23.72
C VAL A 74 -12.84 19.24 -22.89
N PRO A 75 -11.76 19.99 -23.19
CA PRO A 75 -11.57 21.32 -22.63
C PRO A 75 -12.75 22.24 -22.97
N ILE A 76 -13.18 23.06 -22.02
CA ILE A 76 -14.32 23.96 -22.21
C ILE A 76 -13.94 25.40 -21.88
N HIS A 77 -14.59 26.33 -22.57
CA HIS A 77 -14.53 27.74 -22.24
C HIS A 77 -15.86 28.22 -21.65
N ILE A 78 -15.82 28.81 -20.47
CA ILE A 78 -16.97 29.40 -19.78
C ILE A 78 -16.66 30.86 -19.51
N ASP A 79 -17.38 31.79 -20.17
CA ASP A 79 -17.23 33.20 -19.93
C ASP A 79 -17.56 33.62 -18.49
N SER A 80 -17.05 34.76 -18.03
CA SER A 80 -17.18 35.20 -16.64
C SER A 80 -18.63 35.40 -16.19
N ALA A 81 -19.51 35.84 -17.09
CA ALA A 81 -20.93 35.99 -16.77
C ALA A 81 -21.61 34.62 -16.53
N LYS A 82 -21.31 33.63 -17.39
CA LYS A 82 -21.80 32.26 -17.24
C LYS A 82 -21.21 31.59 -15.98
N GLN A 83 -19.93 31.86 -15.67
CA GLN A 83 -19.32 31.37 -14.42
C GLN A 83 -20.06 31.88 -13.17
N GLN A 84 -20.40 33.17 -13.13
CA GLN A 84 -21.16 33.77 -12.03
C GLN A 84 -22.55 33.16 -11.91
N LEU A 85 -23.26 33.00 -13.02
CA LEU A 85 -24.58 32.38 -13.04
C LEU A 85 -24.58 30.94 -12.57
N MET A 86 -23.56 30.17 -12.94
CA MET A 86 -23.37 28.79 -12.54
C MET A 86 -22.82 28.64 -11.10
N GLY A 87 -22.27 29.70 -10.52
CA GLY A 87 -21.64 29.67 -9.21
C GLY A 87 -20.29 28.94 -9.23
N VAL A 88 -19.57 29.00 -10.35
CA VAL A 88 -18.22 28.43 -10.47
C VAL A 88 -17.27 29.12 -9.49
N ARG A 89 -16.62 28.31 -8.67
CA ARG A 89 -15.55 28.75 -7.75
C ARG A 89 -14.32 27.94 -8.02
N THR A 90 -13.16 28.56 -7.90
CA THR A 90 -11.88 27.89 -8.05
C THR A 90 -11.10 27.89 -6.74
N THR A 91 -10.19 26.95 -6.60
CA THR A 91 -9.27 26.83 -5.47
C THR A 91 -7.91 26.39 -5.96
N LYS A 92 -6.87 26.70 -5.19
CA LYS A 92 -5.51 26.26 -5.51
C LYS A 92 -5.23 24.91 -4.88
N VAL A 93 -4.51 24.09 -5.62
CA VAL A 93 -3.88 22.87 -5.09
C VAL A 93 -2.74 23.29 -4.19
N ILE A 94 -2.75 22.87 -2.96
CA ILE A 94 -1.77 23.29 -1.94
C ILE A 94 -1.08 22.09 -1.30
N ARG A 95 0.09 22.33 -0.73
CA ARG A 95 0.73 21.39 0.19
C ARG A 95 0.47 21.81 1.62
N LYS A 96 0.06 20.85 2.41
CA LYS A 96 -0.13 21.06 3.85
C LYS A 96 0.13 19.77 4.64
N PRO A 97 0.36 19.86 5.95
CA PRO A 97 0.26 18.69 6.82
C PRO A 97 -1.12 18.05 6.67
N PHE A 98 -1.14 16.74 6.52
CA PHE A 98 -2.37 15.97 6.28
C PHE A 98 -2.45 14.85 7.30
N LEU A 99 -3.56 14.78 8.02
CA LEU A 99 -3.77 13.78 9.05
C LEU A 99 -4.44 12.55 8.43
N LYS A 100 -3.66 11.48 8.26
CA LYS A 100 -4.21 10.17 7.92
C LYS A 100 -4.65 9.46 9.21
N ILE A 101 -5.81 8.86 9.20
CA ILE A 101 -6.30 8.06 10.33
C ILE A 101 -6.29 6.59 9.94
N VAL A 102 -5.41 5.82 10.55
CA VAL A 102 -5.43 4.36 10.45
C VAL A 102 -6.38 3.81 11.51
N ARG A 103 -7.34 3.00 11.09
CA ARG A 103 -8.31 2.35 11.97
C ARG A 103 -8.09 0.85 11.96
N ALA A 104 -8.12 0.27 13.13
CA ALA A 104 -8.02 -1.17 13.32
C ALA A 104 -8.99 -1.64 14.40
N THR A 105 -9.32 -2.90 14.36
CA THR A 105 -10.01 -3.59 15.43
C THR A 105 -9.04 -4.45 16.20
N GLY A 106 -9.32 -4.66 17.46
CA GLY A 106 -8.45 -5.45 18.31
C GLY A 106 -9.15 -5.98 19.54
N TYR A 107 -8.37 -6.52 20.43
CA TYR A 107 -8.85 -7.05 21.71
C TYR A 107 -7.81 -6.85 22.80
N VAL A 108 -8.28 -6.79 24.05
CA VAL A 108 -7.41 -6.82 25.23
C VAL A 108 -6.74 -8.19 25.29
N ALA A 109 -5.40 -8.18 25.32
CA ALA A 109 -4.61 -9.40 25.20
C ALA A 109 -4.89 -10.37 26.35
N HIS A 110 -4.99 -11.64 26.00
CA HIS A 110 -4.97 -12.76 26.94
C HIS A 110 -3.57 -13.40 26.87
N ASP A 111 -2.79 -13.20 27.93
CA ASP A 111 -1.33 -13.40 27.85
C ASP A 111 -0.83 -14.76 28.30
N PHE A 112 -1.71 -15.75 28.51
CA PHE A 112 -1.25 -17.08 28.93
C PHE A 112 -0.37 -17.73 27.85
N GLU A 113 -0.75 -17.63 26.58
CA GLU A 113 0.04 -18.17 25.47
C GLU A 113 1.38 -17.42 25.33
N LEU A 114 1.36 -16.10 25.48
CA LEU A 114 2.57 -15.29 25.49
C LEU A 114 3.48 -15.63 26.68
N TYR A 115 2.91 -15.85 27.85
CA TYR A 115 3.64 -16.28 29.02
C TYR A 115 4.37 -17.61 28.78
N GLU A 116 3.66 -18.63 28.28
CA GLU A 116 4.26 -19.93 27.97
C GLU A 116 5.34 -19.82 26.89
N ALA A 117 5.09 -19.03 25.84
CA ALA A 117 6.06 -18.81 24.77
C ALA A 117 7.33 -18.12 25.26
N GLN A 118 7.22 -17.18 26.21
CA GLN A 118 8.37 -16.52 26.84
C GLN A 118 9.18 -17.48 27.70
N LEU A 119 8.52 -18.32 28.50
CA LEU A 119 9.19 -19.35 29.26
C LEU A 119 9.93 -20.36 28.36
N GLU A 120 9.28 -20.77 27.28
CA GLU A 120 9.90 -21.66 26.29
C GLU A 120 11.14 -21.02 25.67
N TYR A 121 11.07 -19.74 25.28
CA TYR A 121 12.21 -19.01 24.74
C TYR A 121 13.37 -18.88 25.73
N ILE A 122 13.08 -18.49 26.98
CA ILE A 122 14.09 -18.37 28.03
C ILE A 122 14.79 -19.73 28.24
N SER A 123 14.01 -20.79 28.32
CA SER A 123 14.54 -22.15 28.45
C SER A 123 15.40 -22.56 27.25
N ALA A 124 14.94 -22.32 26.03
CA ALA A 124 15.65 -22.64 24.81
C ALA A 124 16.96 -21.82 24.67
N TRP A 125 16.91 -20.52 25.00
CA TRP A 125 18.09 -19.65 24.99
C TRP A 125 19.16 -20.11 25.96
N GLN A 126 18.77 -20.45 27.19
CA GLN A 126 19.73 -20.90 28.20
C GLN A 126 20.35 -22.25 27.85
N GLN A 127 19.55 -23.18 27.32
CA GLN A 127 20.08 -24.44 26.80
C GLN A 127 21.10 -24.23 25.69
N TYR A 128 20.75 -23.41 24.68
CA TYR A 128 21.64 -23.09 23.58
C TYR A 128 22.93 -22.40 24.06
N TYR A 129 22.81 -21.43 24.97
CA TYR A 129 23.95 -20.71 25.52
C TYR A 129 24.88 -21.62 26.34
N ALA A 130 24.33 -22.53 27.14
CA ALA A 130 25.10 -23.52 27.88
C ALA A 130 25.93 -24.43 26.94
N PHE A 131 25.35 -24.84 25.82
CA PHE A 131 26.09 -25.58 24.79
C PHE A 131 27.21 -24.75 24.15
N ARG A 132 26.88 -23.51 23.76
CA ARG A 132 27.83 -22.62 23.07
C ARG A 132 29.00 -22.20 23.95
N SER A 133 28.75 -21.91 25.20
CA SER A 133 29.77 -21.39 26.14
C SER A 133 30.66 -22.48 26.74
N ARG A 134 30.34 -23.76 26.50
CA ARG A 134 31.01 -24.92 27.16
C ARG A 134 31.10 -24.78 28.67
N ARG A 135 30.24 -23.93 29.29
CA ARG A 135 30.17 -23.78 30.73
C ARG A 135 29.29 -24.88 31.32
N PRO A 136 29.68 -25.48 32.45
CA PRO A 136 28.77 -26.37 33.12
C PRO A 136 27.53 -25.57 33.55
N VAL A 137 26.37 -26.12 33.25
CA VAL A 137 25.09 -25.60 33.70
C VAL A 137 25.12 -25.59 35.21
N SER A 138 24.59 -24.55 35.89
CA SER A 138 24.56 -24.47 37.35
C SER A 138 23.89 -25.71 37.95
N ASP A 139 24.29 -26.07 39.14
CA ASP A 139 23.72 -27.26 39.81
C ASP A 139 22.23 -27.10 40.10
N GLU A 140 21.72 -25.88 40.25
CA GLU A 140 20.28 -25.58 40.37
C GLU A 140 19.53 -25.90 39.07
N PHE A 141 20.09 -25.55 37.91
CA PHE A 141 19.53 -25.93 36.61
C PHE A 141 19.57 -27.44 36.38
N ARG A 142 20.58 -28.14 36.92
CA ARG A 142 20.68 -29.59 36.84
C ARG A 142 19.64 -30.30 37.68
N GLN A 143 19.21 -29.74 38.81
CA GLN A 143 18.23 -30.41 39.70
C GLN A 143 16.85 -30.43 39.10
N ASP A 144 16.39 -29.32 38.48
CA ASP A 144 15.10 -29.27 37.81
C ASP A 144 15.07 -30.12 36.53
N TRP A 145 16.19 -30.18 35.80
CA TRP A 145 16.31 -31.02 34.61
C TRP A 145 16.63 -32.47 34.89
N ARG A 146 17.18 -32.82 36.08
CA ARG A 146 17.35 -34.21 36.49
C ARG A 146 16.03 -34.94 36.64
N ALA A 147 14.96 -34.28 37.05
CA ALA A 147 13.62 -34.85 37.08
C ALA A 147 13.08 -35.21 35.67
N TYR A 148 13.50 -34.48 34.65
CA TYR A 148 13.08 -34.71 33.25
C TYR A 148 14.04 -35.63 32.47
N TYR A 149 15.32 -35.70 32.87
CA TYR A 149 16.36 -36.49 32.25
C TYR A 149 17.04 -37.46 33.23
N THR A 150 16.23 -38.20 34.04
CA THR A 150 16.75 -39.29 34.84
C THR A 150 17.13 -40.43 33.94
N SER A 151 18.23 -40.38 33.33
CA SER A 151 19.17 -41.47 33.12
C SER A 151 20.17 -41.13 32.06
N SER A 152 21.37 -41.20 32.42
CA SER A 152 22.59 -41.39 31.64
C SER A 152 23.53 -40.22 31.61
N SER A 153 24.74 -40.55 31.96
CA SER A 153 26.02 -39.91 31.59
C SER A 153 26.15 -39.71 30.06
N ARG A 154 25.23 -38.94 29.44
CA ARG A 154 25.26 -38.63 28.02
C ARG A 154 26.28 -37.53 27.78
N THR A 155 27.34 -37.86 27.11
CA THR A 155 28.19 -36.87 26.44
C THR A 155 27.34 -36.15 25.39
N TRP A 156 27.23 -34.83 25.50
CA TRP A 156 26.51 -33.99 24.56
C TRP A 156 27.09 -34.13 23.17
N THR A 157 26.25 -34.42 22.20
CA THR A 157 26.62 -34.63 20.81
C THR A 157 26.42 -33.38 19.96
N GLY A 158 27.02 -33.32 18.79
CA GLY A 158 26.71 -32.26 17.82
C GLY A 158 25.23 -32.20 17.40
N GLU A 159 24.52 -33.34 17.50
CA GLU A 159 23.09 -33.42 17.24
C GLU A 159 22.27 -32.72 18.33
N ASP A 160 22.67 -32.86 19.59
CA ASP A 160 22.02 -32.18 20.71
C ASP A 160 22.15 -30.65 20.59
N PHE A 161 23.33 -30.18 20.15
CA PHE A 161 23.54 -28.77 19.86
C PHE A 161 22.63 -28.27 18.74
N ARG A 162 22.54 -29.01 17.62
CA ARG A 162 21.65 -28.65 16.50
C ARG A 162 20.18 -28.61 16.94
N LYS A 163 19.72 -29.59 17.72
CA LYS A 163 18.35 -29.61 18.27
C LYS A 163 18.09 -28.40 19.18
N SER A 164 19.06 -28.00 20.00
CA SER A 164 18.91 -26.83 20.87
C SER A 164 18.83 -25.53 20.05
N GLN A 165 19.58 -25.43 18.95
CA GLN A 165 19.54 -24.31 18.04
C GLN A 165 18.18 -24.23 17.31
N GLU A 166 17.68 -25.36 16.81
CA GLU A 166 16.38 -25.44 16.15
C GLU A 166 15.23 -25.04 17.10
N ARG A 167 15.29 -25.51 18.36
CA ARG A 167 14.33 -25.15 19.41
C ARG A 167 14.34 -23.65 19.70
N LEU A 168 15.53 -23.05 19.82
CA LEU A 168 15.65 -21.61 20.03
C LEU A 168 15.09 -20.80 18.87
N ILE A 169 15.44 -21.15 17.63
CA ILE A 169 14.92 -20.47 16.44
C ILE A 169 13.40 -20.55 16.40
N LYS A 170 12.81 -21.70 16.69
CA LYS A 170 11.37 -21.87 16.72
C LYS A 170 10.69 -21.03 17.81
N ALA A 171 11.27 -21.01 19.01
CA ALA A 171 10.74 -20.21 20.12
C ALA A 171 10.87 -18.70 19.84
N GLU A 172 11.98 -18.26 19.27
CA GLU A 172 12.19 -16.87 18.85
C GLU A 172 11.17 -16.45 17.77
N PHE A 173 11.01 -17.28 16.74
CA PHE A 173 10.01 -17.04 15.68
C PHE A 173 8.58 -16.93 16.26
N ASN A 174 8.22 -17.80 17.20
CA ASN A 174 6.90 -17.74 17.84
C ASN A 174 6.67 -16.43 18.59
N LEU A 175 7.65 -15.96 19.37
CA LEU A 175 7.54 -14.66 20.08
C LEU A 175 7.47 -13.48 19.13
N ARG A 176 8.23 -13.48 18.04
CA ARG A 176 8.14 -12.45 17.01
C ARG A 176 6.76 -12.43 16.35
N HIS A 177 6.20 -13.60 16.10
CA HIS A 177 4.83 -13.72 15.57
C HIS A 177 3.78 -13.18 16.54
N MET A 178 4.02 -13.30 17.85
CA MET A 178 3.19 -12.69 18.89
C MET A 178 3.45 -11.20 19.11
N GLY A 179 4.33 -10.58 18.32
CA GLY A 179 4.59 -9.13 18.32
C GLY A 179 5.65 -8.66 19.32
N LEU A 180 6.58 -9.53 19.77
CA LEU A 180 7.73 -9.08 20.56
C LEU A 180 8.83 -8.55 19.63
N ALA A 181 9.37 -7.39 19.99
CA ALA A 181 10.48 -6.77 19.28
C ALA A 181 11.83 -7.36 19.74
N ASN A 182 12.90 -7.09 18.96
CA ASN A 182 14.26 -7.51 19.32
C ASN A 182 14.68 -7.06 20.72
N ALA A 183 14.34 -5.83 21.10
CA ALA A 183 14.66 -5.29 22.42
C ALA A 183 14.01 -6.08 23.57
N ASP A 184 12.81 -6.63 23.35
CA ASP A 184 12.13 -7.46 24.33
C ASP A 184 12.80 -8.83 24.46
N LEU A 185 13.22 -9.42 23.34
CA LEU A 185 13.97 -10.69 23.33
C LEU A 185 15.32 -10.55 24.07
N GLU A 186 16.02 -9.41 23.92
CA GLU A 186 17.25 -9.16 24.68
C GLU A 186 16.99 -9.15 26.20
N LYS A 187 15.93 -8.48 26.65
CA LYS A 187 15.54 -8.49 28.05
C LYS A 187 15.23 -9.89 28.57
N LEU A 188 14.54 -10.72 27.79
CA LEU A 188 14.26 -12.11 28.12
C LEU A 188 15.54 -12.94 28.24
N ARG A 189 16.59 -12.67 27.45
CA ARG A 189 17.90 -13.34 27.51
C ARG A 189 18.65 -13.05 28.83
N GLU A 190 18.40 -11.89 29.44
CA GLU A 190 19.01 -11.49 30.72
C GLU A 190 18.38 -12.19 31.91
N ILE A 191 17.17 -12.76 31.77
CA ILE A 191 16.48 -13.48 32.85
C ILE A 191 17.24 -14.75 33.17
N LYS A 192 17.77 -14.82 34.38
CA LYS A 192 18.45 -16.04 34.88
C LYS A 192 17.43 -17.07 35.30
N TYR A 193 17.41 -18.19 34.62
CA TYR A 193 16.66 -19.37 35.01
C TYR A 193 17.42 -20.06 36.16
N GLY A 194 16.74 -20.31 37.27
CA GLY A 194 17.36 -20.95 38.42
C GLY A 194 16.52 -20.80 39.68
N ARG A 195 15.39 -20.09 39.55
CA ARG A 195 14.35 -20.09 40.59
C ARG A 195 13.15 -20.88 40.06
N PRO A 196 12.39 -21.59 40.92
CA PRO A 196 11.25 -22.40 40.50
C PRO A 196 10.15 -21.56 39.80
N TRP A 197 10.27 -20.24 39.81
CA TRP A 197 9.32 -19.29 39.25
C TRP A 197 10.09 -18.14 38.57
N VAL A 198 9.90 -17.97 37.29
CA VAL A 198 10.14 -16.66 36.67
C VAL A 198 9.04 -15.75 37.17
N GLN A 199 9.41 -14.67 37.87
CA GLN A 199 8.39 -13.74 38.38
C GLN A 199 7.58 -13.19 37.21
N PRO A 200 6.24 -13.22 37.28
CA PRO A 200 5.41 -12.66 36.22
C PRO A 200 5.77 -11.24 35.83
N SER A 201 6.17 -10.40 36.77
CA SER A 201 6.63 -9.02 36.55
C SER A 201 7.88 -8.88 35.66
N LEU A 202 8.62 -9.98 35.41
CA LEU A 202 9.77 -9.98 34.50
C LEU A 202 9.36 -10.32 33.06
N LEU A 203 8.12 -10.72 32.84
CA LEU A 203 7.59 -11.14 31.55
C LEU A 203 6.69 -10.04 31.00
N PHE A 204 6.51 -10.07 29.68
CA PHE A 204 5.70 -9.07 28.98
C PHE A 204 4.24 -9.54 28.91
N PHE A 205 3.48 -9.31 29.95
CA PHE A 205 2.04 -9.54 29.98
C PHE A 205 1.33 -8.49 30.86
N ASN A 206 0.01 -8.51 30.93
CA ASN A 206 -0.74 -7.57 31.74
C ASN A 206 -0.24 -7.59 33.19
N ASP A 207 0.29 -6.48 33.63
CA ASP A 207 0.79 -6.31 35.00
C ASP A 207 -0.07 -5.30 35.78
N GLU A 208 0.39 -4.93 36.97
CA GLU A 208 -0.30 -3.93 37.80
C GLU A 208 -0.36 -2.54 37.17
N HIS A 209 0.46 -2.25 36.15
CA HIS A 209 0.67 -0.91 35.60
C HIS A 209 0.12 -0.73 34.20
N SER A 210 -0.06 -1.81 33.42
CA SER A 210 -0.44 -1.72 32.02
C SER A 210 -1.37 -2.85 31.56
N TYR A 211 -2.14 -2.55 30.51
CA TYR A 211 -2.86 -3.54 29.71
C TYR A 211 -2.23 -3.60 28.33
N TRP A 212 -2.27 -4.77 27.72
CA TRP A 212 -1.88 -4.99 26.35
C TRP A 212 -3.09 -5.14 25.47
N VAL A 213 -3.02 -4.52 24.30
CA VAL A 213 -4.01 -4.66 23.25
C VAL A 213 -3.33 -5.18 22.00
N TYR A 214 -3.90 -6.18 21.39
CA TYR A 214 -3.55 -6.62 20.05
C TYR A 214 -4.53 -6.01 19.06
N ALA A 215 -4.01 -5.27 18.09
CA ALA A 215 -4.77 -4.71 16.99
C ALA A 215 -4.29 -5.30 15.67
N ASP A 216 -5.22 -5.69 14.80
CA ASP A 216 -4.90 -6.25 13.50
C ASP A 216 -5.03 -5.15 12.43
N ILE A 217 -3.91 -4.73 11.84
CA ILE A 217 -3.80 -3.66 10.87
C ILE A 217 -3.63 -4.24 9.48
N PHE A 218 -4.34 -3.70 8.49
CA PHE A 218 -4.19 -4.13 7.11
C PHE A 218 -2.80 -3.82 6.54
N GLU A 219 -2.28 -4.72 5.73
CA GLU A 219 -0.97 -4.63 5.06
C GLU A 219 -0.75 -3.27 4.37
N ASN A 220 -1.79 -2.70 3.75
CA ASN A 220 -1.72 -1.41 3.05
C ASN A 220 -1.44 -0.22 3.98
N ASP A 221 -1.70 -0.36 5.27
CA ASP A 221 -1.49 0.69 6.27
C ASP A 221 -0.20 0.50 7.06
N LEU A 222 0.48 -0.63 6.88
CA LEU A 222 1.66 -0.99 7.66
C LEU A 222 2.79 0.04 7.55
N GLY A 223 2.99 0.62 6.35
CA GLY A 223 4.03 1.63 6.12
C GLY A 223 3.84 2.95 6.88
N PHE A 224 2.74 3.09 7.63
CA PHE A 224 2.41 4.29 8.43
C PHE A 224 2.43 4.02 9.93
N ILE A 225 2.83 2.82 10.35
CA ILE A 225 2.82 2.43 11.76
C ILE A 225 4.24 2.23 12.26
N ASP A 226 4.60 3.03 13.25
CA ASP A 226 5.90 2.99 13.88
C ASP A 226 5.80 2.63 15.37
N VAL A 227 6.84 1.96 15.87
CA VAL A 227 6.99 1.71 17.31
C VAL A 227 7.20 3.03 18.03
N GLY A 228 6.46 3.25 19.12
CA GLY A 228 6.44 4.50 19.87
C GLY A 228 5.32 5.46 19.47
N GLN A 229 4.59 5.17 18.38
CA GLN A 229 3.45 5.96 17.94
C GLN A 229 2.30 5.88 18.94
N LYS A 230 1.56 7.00 19.08
CA LYS A 230 0.34 7.05 19.89
C LYS A 230 -0.82 6.36 19.18
N ALA A 231 -1.63 5.66 19.96
CA ALA A 231 -2.86 5.01 19.52
C ALA A 231 -3.99 5.38 20.48
N LEU A 232 -5.14 5.74 19.94
CA LEU A 232 -6.37 5.96 20.70
C LEU A 232 -7.16 4.67 20.68
N VAL A 233 -7.34 4.07 21.85
CA VAL A 233 -8.05 2.81 22.01
C VAL A 233 -9.41 3.09 22.65
N GLU A 234 -10.44 2.97 21.86
CA GLU A 234 -11.83 3.05 22.31
C GLU A 234 -12.29 1.68 22.78
N ILE A 235 -12.92 1.66 23.94
CA ILE A 235 -13.50 0.45 24.54
C ILE A 235 -15.02 0.61 24.52
N PRO A 236 -15.70 0.03 23.52
CA PRO A 236 -17.15 0.24 23.34
C PRO A 236 -17.97 -0.19 24.56
N ALA A 237 -17.52 -1.20 25.29
CA ALA A 237 -18.20 -1.69 26.48
C ALA A 237 -18.34 -0.63 27.60
N PHE A 238 -17.44 0.36 27.64
CA PHE A 238 -17.43 1.43 28.65
C PHE A 238 -17.65 2.82 28.04
N GLY A 239 -17.64 2.95 26.71
CA GLY A 239 -17.72 4.22 25.99
C GLY A 239 -16.53 5.14 26.24
N ASN A 240 -15.39 4.59 26.65
CA ASN A 240 -14.17 5.34 26.99
C ASN A 240 -13.08 5.13 25.97
N THR A 241 -12.29 6.19 25.75
CA THR A 241 -11.08 6.13 24.92
C THR A 241 -9.85 6.33 25.81
N ILE A 242 -8.85 5.46 25.67
CA ILE A 242 -7.59 5.50 26.39
C ILE A 242 -6.46 5.70 25.37
N GLU A 243 -5.56 6.63 25.65
CA GLU A 243 -4.34 6.79 24.86
C GLU A 243 -3.34 5.69 25.22
N GLY A 244 -2.89 4.95 24.22
CA GLY A 244 -1.86 3.94 24.32
C GLY A 244 -0.66 4.24 23.44
N THR A 245 0.34 3.38 23.52
CA THR A 245 1.56 3.47 22.72
C THR A 245 1.83 2.17 22.01
N VAL A 246 2.12 2.24 20.70
CA VAL A 246 2.56 1.09 19.91
C VAL A 246 3.91 0.61 20.42
N ARG A 247 4.01 -0.65 20.85
CA ARG A 247 5.25 -1.22 21.40
C ARG A 247 5.92 -2.21 20.47
N ALA A 248 5.12 -2.88 19.64
CA ALA A 248 5.67 -3.81 18.67
C ALA A 248 4.73 -3.94 17.45
N VAL A 249 5.33 -4.24 16.33
CA VAL A 249 4.66 -4.61 15.08
C VAL A 249 5.17 -5.99 14.71
N ALA A 250 4.27 -6.95 14.50
CA ALA A 250 4.66 -8.32 14.15
C ALA A 250 5.40 -8.36 12.81
N GLU A 251 6.40 -9.23 12.71
CA GLU A 251 7.21 -9.38 11.49
C GLU A 251 6.50 -10.20 10.39
N SER A 252 5.34 -10.75 10.69
CA SER A 252 4.59 -11.61 9.76
C SER A 252 3.19 -11.08 9.48
N VAL A 253 2.77 -11.26 8.24
CA VAL A 253 1.40 -10.97 7.79
C VAL A 253 0.55 -12.23 7.95
N ALA A 254 -0.61 -12.12 8.56
CA ALA A 254 -1.58 -13.20 8.65
C ALA A 254 -2.17 -13.48 7.24
N PRO A 255 -1.95 -14.69 6.66
CA PRO A 255 -2.27 -14.92 5.26
C PRO A 255 -3.77 -14.88 4.95
N ASN A 256 -4.61 -15.24 5.92
CA ASN A 256 -6.06 -15.29 5.73
C ASN A 256 -6.74 -13.92 5.74
N THR A 257 -6.24 -13.00 6.57
CA THR A 257 -6.83 -11.67 6.78
C THR A 257 -6.02 -10.56 6.10
N ARG A 258 -4.79 -10.83 5.69
CA ARG A 258 -3.80 -9.85 5.22
C ARG A 258 -3.59 -8.72 6.22
N THR A 259 -3.55 -9.07 7.49
CA THR A 259 -3.32 -8.13 8.57
C THR A 259 -1.99 -8.44 9.27
N VAL A 260 -1.42 -7.40 9.87
CA VAL A 260 -0.25 -7.48 10.73
C VAL A 260 -0.69 -7.13 12.15
N ARG A 261 -0.29 -7.93 13.11
CA ARG A 261 -0.61 -7.70 14.51
C ARG A 261 0.29 -6.62 15.09
N VAL A 262 -0.35 -5.64 15.71
CA VAL A 262 0.33 -4.56 16.42
C VAL A 262 0.00 -4.67 17.90
N ARG A 263 1.03 -4.57 18.74
CA ARG A 263 0.89 -4.60 20.19
C ARG A 263 0.94 -3.18 20.74
N ILE A 264 -0.10 -2.82 21.48
CA ILE A 264 -0.28 -1.49 22.06
C ILE A 264 -0.32 -1.63 23.57
N GLU A 265 0.48 -0.83 24.24
CA GLU A 265 0.44 -0.70 25.69
C GLU A 265 -0.54 0.39 26.10
N LEU A 266 -1.46 0.07 27.01
CA LEU A 266 -2.38 1.01 27.64
C LEU A 266 -2.01 1.20 29.10
N PRO A 267 -1.99 2.44 29.60
CA PRO A 267 -1.79 2.67 31.03
C PRO A 267 -3.00 2.13 31.82
N ARG A 268 -2.74 1.42 32.89
CA ARG A 268 -3.79 0.93 33.79
C ARG A 268 -4.38 2.09 34.57
N SER A 269 -5.69 2.23 34.48
CA SER A 269 -6.44 3.23 35.21
C SER A 269 -7.24 2.55 36.31
N ASN A 270 -7.19 3.05 37.55
CA ASN A 270 -8.00 2.55 38.66
C ASN A 270 -9.51 2.74 38.47
N LYS A 271 -9.92 3.41 37.39
CA LYS A 271 -11.34 3.68 37.09
C LYS A 271 -11.97 2.65 36.17
N ILE A 272 -11.17 1.89 35.41
CA ILE A 272 -11.68 0.94 34.42
C ILE A 272 -10.85 -0.34 34.53
N GLU A 273 -11.51 -1.44 34.84
CA GLU A 273 -10.93 -2.76 34.83
C GLU A 273 -11.23 -3.42 33.48
N LEU A 274 -10.21 -3.53 32.64
CA LEU A 274 -10.35 -4.22 31.35
C LEU A 274 -10.22 -5.72 31.57
N LYS A 275 -11.15 -6.45 30.95
CA LYS A 275 -11.10 -7.92 30.95
C LYS A 275 -10.45 -8.39 29.64
N GLU A 276 -9.68 -9.45 29.76
CA GLU A 276 -9.08 -10.14 28.63
C GLU A 276 -10.13 -10.56 27.60
N GLY A 277 -9.79 -10.46 26.32
CA GLY A 277 -10.72 -10.72 25.22
C GLY A 277 -11.74 -9.61 24.92
N MET A 278 -11.76 -8.53 25.71
CA MET A 278 -12.63 -7.39 25.38
C MET A 278 -12.25 -6.79 24.04
N PHE A 279 -13.26 -6.59 23.20
CA PHE A 279 -13.13 -5.93 21.90
C PHE A 279 -12.82 -4.43 22.07
N VAL A 280 -11.95 -3.92 21.20
CA VAL A 280 -11.58 -2.51 21.15
C VAL A 280 -11.47 -2.01 19.71
N ASN A 281 -11.75 -0.71 19.53
CA ASN A 281 -11.45 0.01 18.31
C ASN A 281 -10.16 0.81 18.52
N VAL A 282 -9.24 0.69 17.57
CA VAL A 282 -7.96 1.37 17.62
C VAL A 282 -7.89 2.41 16.52
N THR A 283 -7.52 3.62 16.86
CA THR A 283 -7.31 4.74 15.94
C THR A 283 -5.90 5.26 16.12
N MET A 284 -5.12 5.23 15.05
CA MET A 284 -3.75 5.74 15.03
C MET A 284 -3.66 6.92 14.08
N PRO A 285 -3.53 8.15 14.60
CA PRO A 285 -3.29 9.34 13.79
C PRO A 285 -1.86 9.32 13.24
N VAL A 286 -1.73 9.57 11.95
CA VAL A 286 -0.47 9.65 11.22
C VAL A 286 -0.38 11.00 10.54
N GLU A 287 0.61 11.79 10.90
CA GLU A 287 0.86 13.07 10.26
C GLU A 287 1.73 12.86 9.01
N LEU A 288 1.14 13.10 7.84
CA LEU A 288 1.85 13.13 6.58
C LEU A 288 2.26 14.57 6.30
N ASN A 289 3.54 14.86 6.42
CA ASN A 289 4.07 16.19 6.15
C ASN A 289 4.13 16.46 4.64
N ASN A 290 3.84 17.71 4.26
CA ASN A 290 4.02 18.20 2.90
C ASN A 290 3.20 17.43 1.81
N THR A 291 1.99 17.02 2.14
CA THR A 291 1.09 16.30 1.24
C THR A 291 0.37 17.27 0.30
N LEU A 292 0.33 16.93 -0.99
CA LEU A 292 -0.43 17.67 -1.99
C LEU A 292 -1.91 17.33 -1.83
N VAL A 293 -2.75 18.34 -1.61
CA VAL A 293 -4.17 18.14 -1.32
C VAL A 293 -5.07 19.10 -2.09
N VAL A 294 -6.30 18.67 -2.31
CA VAL A 294 -7.39 19.48 -2.84
C VAL A 294 -8.63 19.30 -1.96
N PRO A 295 -9.52 20.31 -1.88
CA PRO A 295 -10.83 20.10 -1.27
C PRO A 295 -11.57 18.97 -1.98
N ARG A 296 -12.35 18.18 -1.23
CA ARG A 296 -13.16 17.09 -1.80
C ARG A 296 -14.03 17.57 -2.95
N ASP A 297 -14.62 18.77 -2.78
CA ASP A 297 -15.50 19.37 -3.77
C ASP A 297 -14.79 19.77 -5.06
N ALA A 298 -13.47 19.76 -5.11
CA ALA A 298 -12.69 20.00 -6.31
C ALA A 298 -12.56 18.77 -7.23
N LEU A 299 -13.02 17.61 -6.78
CA LEU A 299 -12.94 16.36 -7.54
C LEU A 299 -14.32 15.83 -7.87
N MET A 300 -14.54 15.51 -9.14
CA MET A 300 -15.70 14.76 -9.61
C MET A 300 -15.35 13.27 -9.61
N MET A 301 -16.02 12.51 -8.74
CA MET A 301 -15.86 11.05 -8.65
C MET A 301 -16.80 10.35 -9.63
N THR A 302 -16.26 9.72 -10.66
CA THR A 302 -17.03 8.99 -11.69
C THR A 302 -16.78 7.49 -11.59
N GLY A 303 -17.31 6.87 -10.54
CA GLY A 303 -17.11 5.45 -10.29
C GLY A 303 -15.64 5.13 -9.97
N THR A 304 -14.85 4.71 -10.96
CA THR A 304 -13.45 4.31 -10.77
C THR A 304 -12.42 5.42 -10.98
N ARG A 305 -12.84 6.60 -11.51
CA ARG A 305 -11.94 7.73 -11.83
C ARG A 305 -12.33 8.96 -11.04
N ALA A 306 -11.33 9.75 -10.66
CA ALA A 306 -11.49 11.09 -10.13
C ALA A 306 -11.03 12.11 -11.18
N ILE A 307 -11.83 13.11 -11.46
CA ILE A 307 -11.57 14.14 -12.46
C ILE A 307 -11.60 15.51 -11.80
N ALA A 308 -10.59 16.32 -12.07
CA ALA A 308 -10.51 17.73 -11.73
C ALA A 308 -10.59 18.57 -12.99
N PHE A 309 -11.28 19.70 -12.93
CA PHE A 309 -11.24 20.72 -13.99
C PHE A 309 -10.23 21.78 -13.62
N MET A 310 -9.09 21.77 -14.29
CA MET A 310 -7.99 22.71 -14.06
C MET A 310 -8.19 23.95 -14.94
N GLU A 311 -8.11 25.12 -14.34
CA GLU A 311 -8.12 26.39 -15.06
C GLU A 311 -6.73 26.64 -15.67
N SER A 312 -6.65 26.62 -17.02
CA SER A 312 -5.40 26.85 -17.75
C SER A 312 -5.17 28.33 -18.08
N SER A 313 -6.25 29.05 -18.30
CA SER A 313 -6.31 30.51 -18.50
C SER A 313 -7.72 30.96 -18.12
N GLU A 314 -7.95 32.25 -17.98
CA GLU A 314 -9.22 32.78 -17.55
C GLU A 314 -10.38 32.21 -18.38
N GLY A 315 -11.27 31.49 -17.68
CA GLY A 315 -12.43 30.84 -18.27
C GLY A 315 -12.18 29.54 -19.03
N ASN A 316 -10.95 29.10 -19.20
CA ASN A 316 -10.65 27.83 -19.89
C ASN A 316 -10.35 26.72 -18.89
N PHE A 317 -11.21 25.70 -18.87
CA PHE A 317 -11.12 24.58 -17.97
C PHE A 317 -10.76 23.30 -18.72
N ILE A 318 -9.68 22.65 -18.27
CA ILE A 318 -9.16 21.41 -18.86
C ILE A 318 -9.44 20.26 -17.89
N PRO A 319 -10.15 19.22 -18.32
CA PRO A 319 -10.36 18.03 -17.50
C PRO A 319 -9.05 17.27 -17.33
N LYS A 320 -8.73 16.87 -16.09
CA LYS A 320 -7.57 16.04 -15.75
C LYS A 320 -7.99 14.88 -14.89
N GLU A 321 -7.53 13.69 -15.22
CA GLU A 321 -7.66 12.53 -14.37
C GLU A 321 -6.67 12.63 -13.20
N VAL A 322 -7.17 12.44 -12.00
CA VAL A 322 -6.42 12.59 -10.75
C VAL A 322 -6.37 11.25 -10.04
N LYS A 323 -5.17 10.78 -9.73
CA LYS A 323 -5.01 9.64 -8.82
C LYS A 323 -5.06 10.16 -7.40
N THR A 324 -6.09 9.79 -6.69
CA THR A 324 -6.32 10.19 -5.30
C THR A 324 -5.67 9.24 -4.32
N GLY A 325 -5.42 9.75 -3.12
CA GLY A 325 -5.02 8.98 -1.96
C GLY A 325 -6.09 9.02 -0.86
N TRP A 326 -5.66 9.37 0.33
CA TRP A 326 -6.52 9.41 1.51
C TRP A 326 -7.39 10.67 1.55
N GLU A 327 -8.53 10.56 2.24
CA GLU A 327 -9.42 11.68 2.51
C GLU A 327 -9.41 11.97 4.03
N SER A 328 -9.25 13.24 4.40
CA SER A 328 -9.33 13.73 5.76
C SER A 328 -9.73 15.20 5.80
N ASP A 329 -10.56 15.59 6.77
CA ASP A 329 -10.95 16.98 7.03
C ASP A 329 -11.48 17.72 5.79
N GLY A 330 -12.22 17.01 4.91
CA GLY A 330 -12.78 17.58 3.69
C GLY A 330 -11.75 17.84 2.58
N PHE A 331 -10.54 17.31 2.72
CA PHE A 331 -9.50 17.32 1.68
C PHE A 331 -9.17 15.92 1.24
N ILE A 332 -8.72 15.81 -0.02
CA ILE A 332 -8.26 14.56 -0.61
C ILE A 332 -6.80 14.72 -1.03
N GLU A 333 -5.97 13.73 -0.69
CA GLU A 333 -4.60 13.62 -1.15
C GLU A 333 -4.55 13.41 -2.65
N VAL A 334 -3.65 14.13 -3.32
CA VAL A 334 -3.36 14.00 -4.75
C VAL A 334 -2.03 13.27 -4.92
N LYS A 335 -2.08 12.05 -5.46
CA LYS A 335 -0.88 11.26 -5.78
C LYS A 335 -0.28 11.62 -7.14
N SER A 336 -1.15 11.90 -8.12
CA SER A 336 -0.74 12.35 -9.45
C SER A 336 -1.90 13.00 -10.20
N GLY A 337 -1.62 13.73 -11.29
CA GLY A 337 -2.59 14.42 -12.14
C GLY A 337 -2.63 15.93 -11.93
N LEU A 338 -2.29 16.42 -10.76
CA LEU A 338 -2.21 17.85 -10.44
C LEU A 338 -0.86 18.20 -9.83
N LYS A 339 -0.52 19.49 -9.89
CA LYS A 339 0.69 20.07 -9.30
C LYS A 339 0.32 21.13 -8.27
N GLU A 340 1.28 21.46 -7.42
CA GLU A 340 1.14 22.58 -6.49
C GLU A 340 0.90 23.87 -7.25
N ALA A 341 0.01 24.72 -6.73
CA ALA A 341 -0.46 25.97 -7.31
C ALA A 341 -1.37 25.83 -8.56
N ASP A 342 -1.64 24.63 -9.07
CA ASP A 342 -2.71 24.44 -10.06
C ASP A 342 -4.01 25.00 -9.50
N VAL A 343 -4.78 25.71 -10.34
CA VAL A 343 -6.09 26.22 -9.98
C VAL A 343 -7.15 25.25 -10.49
N VAL A 344 -8.01 24.77 -9.61
CA VAL A 344 -9.05 23.79 -9.96
C VAL A 344 -10.43 24.28 -9.53
N VAL A 345 -11.44 23.89 -10.28
CA VAL A 345 -12.85 24.19 -9.93
C VAL A 345 -13.21 23.49 -8.62
N SER A 346 -13.78 24.23 -7.66
CA SER A 346 -14.23 23.70 -6.36
C SER A 346 -15.71 23.98 -6.09
N GLY A 347 -16.40 24.62 -7.00
CA GLY A 347 -17.84 24.86 -6.94
C GLY A 347 -18.47 24.71 -8.31
N ALA A 348 -19.71 24.25 -8.38
CA ALA A 348 -20.44 23.96 -9.62
C ALA A 348 -19.78 22.88 -10.52
N ASN A 349 -18.97 22.00 -9.96
CA ASN A 349 -18.27 20.94 -10.69
C ASN A 349 -19.20 20.10 -11.58
N PHE A 350 -20.39 19.77 -11.09
CA PHE A 350 -21.36 19.01 -11.87
C PHE A 350 -21.79 19.73 -13.15
N LEU A 351 -21.94 21.07 -13.11
CA LEU A 351 -22.33 21.86 -14.29
C LEU A 351 -21.17 21.93 -15.29
N VAL A 352 -19.94 22.12 -14.80
CA VAL A 352 -18.71 22.11 -15.62
C VAL A 352 -18.51 20.74 -16.25
N ASP A 353 -18.70 19.65 -15.50
CA ASP A 353 -18.67 18.26 -15.98
C ASP A 353 -19.68 18.02 -17.10
N SER A 354 -20.93 18.43 -16.85
CA SER A 354 -22.02 18.26 -17.83
C SER A 354 -21.76 19.00 -19.13
N GLU A 355 -21.23 20.22 -19.06
CA GLU A 355 -20.86 21.01 -20.23
C GLU A 355 -19.74 20.35 -21.03
N SER A 356 -18.66 19.90 -20.34
CA SER A 356 -17.53 19.23 -20.99
C SER A 356 -17.95 17.93 -21.68
N ARG A 357 -18.78 17.12 -21.03
CA ARG A 357 -19.28 15.86 -21.62
C ARG A 357 -20.26 16.09 -22.76
N LEU A 358 -21.09 17.12 -22.67
CA LEU A 358 -22.01 17.48 -23.75
C LEU A 358 -21.24 17.91 -24.98
N GLN A 359 -20.23 18.76 -24.84
CA GLN A 359 -19.36 19.18 -25.95
C GLN A 359 -18.61 17.98 -26.55
N ALA A 360 -18.07 17.08 -25.71
CA ALA A 360 -17.41 15.87 -26.19
C ALA A 360 -18.36 14.99 -27.05
N ALA A 361 -19.63 14.88 -26.64
CA ALA A 361 -20.63 14.11 -27.39
C ALA A 361 -20.98 14.77 -28.73
N LEU A 362 -21.03 16.10 -28.77
CA LEU A 362 -21.31 16.87 -30.02
C LEU A 362 -20.13 16.79 -31.02
N GLU A 363 -18.89 16.89 -30.54
CA GLU A 363 -17.69 16.76 -31.36
C GLU A 363 -17.58 15.34 -31.94
N GLY A 364 -17.79 14.31 -31.12
CA GLY A 364 -17.77 12.92 -31.57
C GLY A 364 -18.88 12.56 -32.58
N SER A 365 -20.00 13.29 -32.56
CA SER A 365 -21.09 13.11 -33.54
C SER A 365 -20.81 13.81 -34.88
N SER A 366 -19.97 14.85 -34.91
CA SER A 366 -19.61 15.58 -36.13
C SER A 366 -18.59 14.86 -37.01
N GLU A 367 -17.76 14.00 -36.45
CA GLU A 367 -16.80 13.17 -37.22
C GLU A 367 -17.46 11.98 -37.93
N GLY A 368 -18.70 11.62 -37.57
CA GLY A 368 -19.45 10.50 -38.12
C GLY A 368 -20.22 10.78 -39.42
N HIS A 369 -20.28 11.99 -39.95
CA HIS A 369 -21.15 12.39 -41.09
C HIS A 369 -20.39 12.96 -42.29
N SER A 370 -19.23 12.48 -42.64
CA SER A 370 -18.70 12.65 -44.00
C SER A 370 -19.02 11.43 -44.83
N HIS A 371 -20.29 11.20 -45.12
CA HIS A 371 -20.69 10.29 -46.21
C HIS A 371 -20.53 11.04 -47.53
N GLY A 372 -19.65 10.49 -48.38
CA GLY A 372 -19.39 10.95 -49.74
C GLY A 372 -20.67 11.06 -50.58
N GLN A 373 -20.68 12.09 -51.36
CA GLN A 373 -21.38 12.13 -52.61
C GLN A 373 -20.43 11.70 -53.74
#